data_fc5cd233fef1118c5e3a306f8ad85d50
#
_entry.id   fc5cd233fef1118c5e3a306f8ad85d50
#
_cell.length_a   1.000
_cell.length_b   1.000
_cell.length_c   1.000
_cell.angle_alpha   90.00
_cell.angle_beta   90.00
_cell.angle_gamma   90.00
#
_symmetry.space_group_name_H-M   'P 1'
#
loop_
_entity.id
_entity.type
_entity.pdbx_description
1 polymer ?
#
loop_
_entity_poly.entity_id
_entity_poly.type
_entity_poly.pdbx_seq_one_letter_code
_entity_poly.pdbx_strand_id
1 'polypeptide(L)'
;MAAGPRARTRSKVPARGQRLSDERLLDLVQRQTFRYFWEGAHPVSGLALDRCQRRAADADGPVAIGAAGFGAMALIVACERAWVTREEALARFALMLDCLEKATCYHGMYPHFMRGDTGATVPFSRKDDGADLVETSLLFQGLLCARAYFDRDVPEEARLREHITWLWREAEWNWYTQGGRKVLTWHWSPTNGFALDHEIRGWSECLITYVLAGSSSRHAVAAEAYHEGWAMGRNFINGRSYEGLELPLGPAWGGPLFFAHFSFCGIDPRGLSDAYADYWRQNVNHTRINYAYCLRNPHRYKGYGPNCWGLSAGDSVGGYAAHSPENDLGVITPAAALSSFAYAPQEAMAALRHFYEDLGDRIWGRFGFVEGFSEQHDWYADSYVGISQGPIVAMIENYRSGLLWRLFMGIPEIQAGLRKFGFRSPHLA
;
A
#
# COMPACT_ATOMS: atom_id res chain seq x y z
N MET A 1 -8.29 41.59 -23.86
CA MET A 1 -9.17 40.47 -24.27
C MET A 1 -8.78 39.27 -23.45
N ALA A 2 -9.57 38.94 -22.43
CA ALA A 2 -9.30 37.82 -21.53
C ALA A 2 -9.78 36.50 -22.19
N ALA A 3 -8.89 35.53 -22.30
CA ALA A 3 -9.23 34.19 -22.79
C ALA A 3 -10.06 33.44 -21.72
N GLY A 4 -11.29 33.09 -22.07
CA GLY A 4 -12.20 32.34 -21.23
C GLY A 4 -11.72 30.91 -20.98
N PRO A 5 -12.15 30.25 -19.87
CA PRO A 5 -11.70 28.92 -19.48
C PRO A 5 -12.14 27.88 -20.53
N ARG A 6 -11.17 27.10 -21.02
CA ARG A 6 -11.43 25.96 -21.89
C ARG A 6 -12.28 24.92 -21.13
N ALA A 7 -13.42 24.57 -21.72
CA ALA A 7 -14.32 23.54 -21.20
C ALA A 7 -13.57 22.22 -21.01
N ARG A 8 -13.56 21.72 -19.76
CA ARG A 8 -13.07 20.38 -19.43
C ARG A 8 -13.93 19.35 -20.15
N THR A 9 -13.35 18.61 -21.09
CA THR A 9 -14.00 17.44 -21.69
C THR A 9 -14.21 16.40 -20.61
N ARG A 10 -15.44 16.26 -20.13
CA ARG A 10 -15.84 15.10 -19.34
C ARG A 10 -15.59 13.86 -20.19
N SER A 11 -14.65 12.99 -19.80
CA SER A 11 -14.48 11.69 -20.42
C SER A 11 -15.79 10.93 -20.23
N LYS A 12 -16.50 10.69 -21.31
CA LYS A 12 -17.69 9.83 -21.31
C LYS A 12 -17.25 8.43 -20.89
N VAL A 13 -17.77 7.93 -19.78
CA VAL A 13 -17.72 6.50 -19.47
C VAL A 13 -18.30 5.78 -20.68
N PRO A 14 -17.60 4.79 -21.29
CA PRO A 14 -18.09 4.11 -22.46
C PRO A 14 -19.46 3.47 -22.15
N ALA A 15 -20.41 3.59 -23.07
CA ALA A 15 -21.67 2.87 -22.94
C ALA A 15 -21.38 1.38 -22.84
N ARG A 16 -21.95 0.68 -21.82
CA ARG A 16 -21.85 -0.77 -21.68
C ARG A 16 -22.33 -1.44 -22.95
N GLY A 17 -21.46 -2.17 -23.63
CA GLY A 17 -21.74 -2.88 -24.88
C GLY A 17 -20.53 -3.15 -25.75
N GLN A 18 -19.44 -2.41 -25.61
CA GLN A 18 -18.21 -2.65 -26.33
C GLN A 18 -17.14 -3.17 -25.38
N ARG A 19 -16.68 -4.41 -25.59
CA ARG A 19 -15.61 -5.01 -24.80
C ARG A 19 -14.33 -4.17 -24.92
N LEU A 20 -13.84 -3.66 -23.79
CA LEU A 20 -12.62 -2.88 -23.72
C LEU A 20 -11.40 -3.80 -24.00
N SER A 21 -10.35 -3.26 -24.64
CA SER A 21 -9.05 -3.93 -24.66
C SER A 21 -8.46 -3.98 -23.23
N ASP A 22 -7.55 -4.91 -22.97
CA ASP A 22 -6.90 -5.07 -21.67
C ASP A 22 -6.23 -3.77 -21.22
N GLU A 23 -5.50 -3.10 -22.13
CA GLU A 23 -4.84 -1.83 -21.85
C GLU A 23 -5.83 -0.71 -21.44
N ARG A 24 -6.96 -0.60 -22.15
CA ARG A 24 -8.01 0.38 -21.84
C ARG A 24 -8.70 0.06 -20.53
N LEU A 25 -8.88 -1.22 -20.22
CA LEU A 25 -9.50 -1.64 -18.96
C LEU A 25 -8.56 -1.36 -17.78
N LEU A 26 -7.27 -1.64 -17.91
CA LEU A 26 -6.26 -1.28 -16.91
C LEU A 26 -6.22 0.24 -16.67
N ASP A 27 -6.21 1.04 -17.74
CA ASP A 27 -6.22 2.50 -17.62
C ASP A 27 -7.48 3.02 -16.91
N LEU A 28 -8.64 2.47 -17.27
CA LEU A 28 -9.92 2.81 -16.64
C LEU A 28 -9.89 2.51 -15.13
N VAL A 29 -9.47 1.29 -14.76
CA VAL A 29 -9.46 0.87 -13.35
C VAL A 29 -8.47 1.68 -12.55
N GLN A 30 -7.25 1.83 -13.03
CA GLN A 30 -6.20 2.58 -12.37
C GLN A 30 -6.61 4.05 -12.17
N ARG A 31 -7.16 4.70 -13.21
CA ARG A 31 -7.64 6.08 -13.13
C ARG A 31 -8.86 6.23 -12.23
N GLN A 32 -9.81 5.28 -12.27
CA GLN A 32 -11.00 5.33 -11.41
C GLN A 32 -10.63 5.17 -9.94
N THR A 33 -9.69 4.27 -9.63
CA THR A 33 -9.18 4.06 -8.27
C THR A 33 -8.37 5.27 -7.77
N PHE A 34 -7.56 5.90 -8.63
CA PHE A 34 -6.87 7.15 -8.30
C PHE A 34 -7.81 8.24 -7.79
N ARG A 35 -9.05 8.31 -8.26
CA ARG A 35 -10.03 9.32 -7.82
C ARG A 35 -10.33 9.24 -6.32
N TYR A 36 -10.12 8.09 -5.67
CA TYR A 36 -10.17 7.98 -4.22
C TYR A 36 -9.19 8.96 -3.54
N PHE A 37 -7.97 9.03 -4.03
CA PHE A 37 -6.91 9.88 -3.51
C PHE A 37 -6.98 11.33 -4.00
N TRP A 38 -7.75 11.59 -5.05
CA TRP A 38 -7.88 12.93 -5.63
C TRP A 38 -9.17 13.64 -5.21
N GLU A 39 -10.30 12.97 -5.39
CA GLU A 39 -11.63 13.51 -5.11
C GLU A 39 -12.15 13.08 -3.73
N GLY A 40 -11.73 11.92 -3.24
CA GLY A 40 -12.10 11.35 -1.95
C GLY A 40 -11.12 11.69 -0.82
N ALA A 41 -10.03 12.41 -1.09
CA ALA A 41 -9.10 12.86 -0.07
C ALA A 41 -9.73 13.90 0.87
N HIS A 42 -9.19 14.02 2.08
CA HIS A 42 -9.62 15.02 3.05
C HIS A 42 -9.45 16.44 2.47
N PRO A 43 -10.50 17.28 2.49
CA PRO A 43 -10.53 18.54 1.73
C PRO A 43 -9.50 19.59 2.21
N VAL A 44 -9.11 19.57 3.48
CA VAL A 44 -8.14 20.52 4.05
C VAL A 44 -6.71 20.03 3.84
N SER A 45 -6.43 18.79 4.22
CA SER A 45 -5.06 18.26 4.18
C SER A 45 -4.66 17.61 2.85
N GLY A 46 -5.62 17.21 2.03
CA GLY A 46 -5.35 16.42 0.82
C GLY A 46 -4.87 15.00 1.08
N LEU A 47 -4.79 14.56 2.34
CA LEU A 47 -4.41 13.21 2.73
C LEU A 47 -5.55 12.21 2.52
N ALA A 48 -5.23 10.93 2.37
CA ALA A 48 -6.22 9.89 2.14
C ALA A 48 -7.04 9.61 3.41
N LEU A 49 -8.36 9.57 3.27
CA LEU A 49 -9.24 9.06 4.31
C LEU A 49 -8.98 7.56 4.54
N ASP A 50 -9.24 7.05 5.75
CA ASP A 50 -9.26 5.62 6.01
C ASP A 50 -10.23 4.91 5.07
N ARG A 51 -11.48 5.36 5.07
CA ARG A 51 -12.55 4.80 4.24
C ARG A 51 -13.52 5.85 3.74
N CYS A 52 -14.17 5.54 2.63
CA CYS A 52 -15.28 6.29 2.09
C CYS A 52 -16.45 5.35 1.83
N GLN A 53 -17.67 5.80 2.12
CA GLN A 53 -18.87 5.07 1.74
C GLN A 53 -19.14 5.19 0.23
N ARG A 54 -19.67 4.13 -0.37
CA ARG A 54 -19.95 4.10 -1.80
C ARG A 54 -20.96 5.18 -2.23
N ARG A 55 -21.92 5.50 -1.37
CA ARG A 55 -23.06 6.37 -1.66
C ARG A 55 -23.05 7.71 -0.95
N ALA A 56 -22.17 7.90 0.04
CA ALA A 56 -22.07 9.14 0.80
C ALA A 56 -20.81 9.93 0.42
N ALA A 57 -20.85 11.26 0.62
CA ALA A 57 -19.68 12.11 0.56
C ALA A 57 -19.16 12.29 1.98
N ASP A 58 -18.39 11.32 2.48
CA ASP A 58 -17.74 11.42 3.78
C ASP A 58 -16.48 12.31 3.62
N ALA A 59 -16.65 13.61 3.88
CA ALA A 59 -15.53 14.54 3.88
C ALA A 59 -14.79 14.61 5.24
N ASP A 60 -15.37 14.08 6.30
CA ASP A 60 -14.96 14.31 7.70
C ASP A 60 -14.41 13.05 8.40
N GLY A 61 -14.16 11.98 7.67
CA GLY A 61 -13.56 10.76 8.22
C GLY A 61 -12.09 10.96 8.63
N PRO A 62 -11.55 10.05 9.48
CA PRO A 62 -10.14 10.10 9.83
C PRO A 62 -9.26 9.82 8.60
N VAL A 63 -8.11 10.46 8.57
CA VAL A 63 -7.02 10.15 7.64
C VAL A 63 -6.29 8.91 8.15
N ALA A 64 -5.99 7.96 7.26
CA ALA A 64 -5.09 6.84 7.52
C ALA A 64 -3.71 7.14 6.94
N ILE A 65 -2.70 7.06 7.79
CA ILE A 65 -1.33 7.51 7.46
C ILE A 65 -0.70 6.64 6.36
N GLY A 66 -0.82 5.33 6.43
CA GLY A 66 -0.30 4.43 5.38
C GLY A 66 -1.05 4.58 4.06
N ALA A 67 -2.38 4.75 4.12
CA ALA A 67 -3.17 5.06 2.93
C ALA A 67 -2.74 6.38 2.28
N ALA A 68 -2.35 7.39 3.06
CA ALA A 68 -1.82 8.66 2.55
C ALA A 68 -0.47 8.47 1.81
N GLY A 69 0.37 7.53 2.26
CA GLY A 69 1.59 7.13 1.56
C GLY A 69 1.30 6.52 0.17
N PHE A 70 0.35 5.62 0.09
CA PHE A 70 -0.10 5.09 -1.21
C PHE A 70 -0.80 6.17 -2.05
N GLY A 71 -1.49 7.11 -1.42
CA GLY A 71 -2.03 8.29 -2.08
C GLY A 71 -0.95 9.15 -2.74
N ALA A 72 0.19 9.34 -2.08
CA ALA A 72 1.36 10.00 -2.66
C ALA A 72 1.88 9.26 -3.90
N MET A 73 1.97 7.92 -3.86
CA MET A 73 2.32 7.11 -5.04
C MET A 73 1.28 7.25 -6.16
N ALA A 74 -0.01 7.23 -5.82
CA ALA A 74 -1.08 7.40 -6.79
C ALA A 74 -1.07 8.78 -7.48
N LEU A 75 -0.66 9.84 -6.77
CA LEU A 75 -0.43 11.17 -7.35
C LEU A 75 0.72 11.20 -8.36
N ILE A 76 1.83 10.50 -8.07
CA ILE A 76 2.94 10.34 -9.01
C ILE A 76 2.45 9.65 -10.29
N VAL A 77 1.73 8.54 -10.14
CA VAL A 77 1.14 7.80 -11.28
C VAL A 77 0.20 8.69 -12.08
N ALA A 78 -0.65 9.47 -11.42
CA ALA A 78 -1.59 10.37 -12.09
C ALA A 78 -0.89 11.48 -12.89
N CYS A 79 0.22 11.98 -12.37
CA CYS A 79 1.07 12.95 -13.06
C CYS A 79 1.73 12.33 -14.29
N GLU A 80 2.34 11.15 -14.16
CA GLU A 80 2.99 10.41 -15.24
C GLU A 80 2.00 10.02 -16.35
N ARG A 81 0.77 9.66 -15.98
CA ARG A 81 -0.32 9.32 -16.89
C ARG A 81 -1.09 10.55 -17.42
N ALA A 82 -0.67 11.77 -17.07
CA ALA A 82 -1.32 13.02 -17.45
C ALA A 82 -2.83 13.10 -17.06
N TRP A 83 -3.21 12.48 -15.95
CA TRP A 83 -4.56 12.63 -15.36
C TRP A 83 -4.68 13.94 -14.58
N VAL A 84 -3.57 14.37 -14.00
CA VAL A 84 -3.37 15.68 -13.37
C VAL A 84 -2.09 16.30 -13.92
N THR A 85 -1.98 17.62 -13.85
CA THR A 85 -0.73 18.29 -14.21
C THR A 85 0.30 18.17 -13.09
N ARG A 86 1.56 18.41 -13.41
CA ARG A 86 2.64 18.42 -12.42
C ARG A 86 2.44 19.51 -11.37
N GLU A 87 1.93 20.68 -11.78
CA GLU A 87 1.59 21.80 -10.92
C GLU A 87 0.43 21.48 -9.98
N GLU A 88 -0.62 20.81 -10.47
CA GLU A 88 -1.74 20.35 -9.65
C GLU A 88 -1.27 19.31 -8.60
N ALA A 89 -0.38 18.40 -8.99
CA ALA A 89 0.21 17.43 -8.08
C ALA A 89 1.09 18.09 -7.00
N LEU A 90 1.95 19.06 -7.39
CA LEU A 90 2.77 19.83 -6.44
C LEU A 90 1.91 20.60 -5.44
N ALA A 91 0.83 21.24 -5.89
CA ALA A 91 -0.09 21.93 -5.00
C ALA A 91 -0.74 20.98 -3.99
N ARG A 92 -1.09 19.74 -4.41
CA ARG A 92 -1.63 18.72 -3.52
C ARG A 92 -0.57 18.24 -2.52
N PHE A 93 0.66 17.99 -2.94
CA PHE A 93 1.76 17.65 -2.04
C PHE A 93 2.05 18.75 -1.02
N ALA A 94 1.97 20.03 -1.42
CA ALA A 94 2.14 21.14 -0.47
C ALA A 94 1.08 21.08 0.66
N LEU A 95 -0.20 20.85 0.35
CA LEU A 95 -1.25 20.69 1.37
C LEU A 95 -0.97 19.48 2.30
N MET A 96 -0.55 18.35 1.72
CA MET A 96 -0.22 17.15 2.50
C MET A 96 0.93 17.41 3.46
N LEU A 97 2.03 18.00 2.98
CA LEU A 97 3.23 18.28 3.76
C LEU A 97 2.98 19.34 4.84
N ASP A 98 2.23 20.41 4.52
CA ASP A 98 1.83 21.44 5.48
C ASP A 98 1.00 20.87 6.64
N CYS A 99 0.14 19.87 6.35
CA CYS A 99 -0.61 19.17 7.39
C CYS A 99 0.29 18.28 8.23
N LEU A 100 1.18 17.50 7.59
CA LEU A 100 2.10 16.58 8.28
C LEU A 100 3.09 17.32 9.18
N GLU A 101 3.59 18.50 8.76
CA GLU A 101 4.48 19.34 9.59
C GLU A 101 3.81 19.80 10.88
N LYS A 102 2.51 20.09 10.84
CA LYS A 102 1.72 20.58 11.98
C LYS A 102 1.07 19.44 12.78
N ALA A 103 1.05 18.24 12.22
CA ALA A 103 0.39 17.09 12.85
C ALA A 103 1.12 16.65 14.12
N THR A 104 0.35 16.08 15.05
CA THR A 104 0.94 15.43 16.22
C THR A 104 1.74 14.21 15.77
N CYS A 105 3.03 14.22 16.06
CA CYS A 105 3.91 13.10 15.83
C CYS A 105 4.68 12.74 17.10
N TYR A 106 5.20 11.52 17.18
CA TYR A 106 5.82 10.96 18.37
C TYR A 106 7.15 10.34 17.97
N HIS A 107 8.25 11.00 18.35
CA HIS A 107 9.59 10.60 17.89
C HIS A 107 9.67 10.52 16.37
N GLY A 108 9.02 11.50 15.69
CA GLY A 108 8.97 11.57 14.22
C GLY A 108 8.06 10.56 13.54
N MET A 109 7.28 9.77 14.30
CA MET A 109 6.27 8.85 13.76
C MET A 109 4.86 9.37 13.95
N TYR A 110 4.01 9.16 12.96
CA TYR A 110 2.61 9.56 12.96
C TYR A 110 1.72 8.48 13.57
N PRO A 111 0.52 8.84 14.04
CA PRO A 111 -0.45 7.85 14.51
C PRO A 111 -1.04 7.06 13.34
N HIS A 112 -1.68 5.92 13.64
CA HIS A 112 -2.44 5.15 12.65
C HIS A 112 -3.48 6.03 11.95
N PHE A 113 -4.30 6.72 12.75
CA PHE A 113 -5.31 7.67 12.29
C PHE A 113 -5.09 9.05 12.86
N MET A 114 -5.41 10.07 12.07
CA MET A 114 -5.44 11.44 12.53
C MET A 114 -6.60 12.24 11.93
N ARG A 115 -6.94 13.35 12.56
CA ARG A 115 -7.85 14.34 11.98
C ARG A 115 -7.17 15.09 10.85
N GLY A 116 -7.80 15.10 9.70
CA GLY A 116 -7.21 15.76 8.52
C GLY A 116 -7.26 17.29 8.56
N ASP A 117 -8.06 17.90 9.42
CA ASP A 117 -8.17 19.35 9.61
C ASP A 117 -7.12 19.90 10.58
N THR A 118 -6.80 19.16 11.63
CA THR A 118 -5.95 19.62 12.73
C THR A 118 -4.65 18.84 12.89
N GLY A 119 -4.52 17.66 12.26
CA GLY A 119 -3.40 16.75 12.46
C GLY A 119 -3.40 16.08 13.85
N ALA A 120 -4.48 16.20 14.63
CA ALA A 120 -4.58 15.57 15.93
C ALA A 120 -4.78 14.06 15.82
N THR A 121 -4.14 13.30 16.70
CA THR A 121 -4.29 11.84 16.79
C THR A 121 -5.74 11.42 16.99
N VAL A 122 -6.20 10.45 16.23
CA VAL A 122 -7.43 9.69 16.46
C VAL A 122 -6.99 8.30 16.95
N PRO A 123 -7.22 7.94 18.23
CA PRO A 123 -6.78 6.69 18.78
C PRO A 123 -7.37 5.48 18.05
N PHE A 124 -6.54 4.52 17.67
CA PHE A 124 -6.99 3.23 17.15
C PHE A 124 -7.59 2.38 18.29
N SER A 125 -6.96 2.43 19.46
CA SER A 125 -7.44 1.81 20.69
C SER A 125 -6.90 2.57 21.91
N ARG A 126 -7.34 2.18 23.13
CA ARG A 126 -6.91 2.82 24.37
C ARG A 126 -5.39 2.82 24.62
N LYS A 127 -4.66 1.85 24.06
CA LYS A 127 -3.20 1.75 24.17
C LYS A 127 -2.47 2.07 22.87
N ASP A 128 -3.22 2.29 21.81
CA ASP A 128 -2.77 2.67 20.47
C ASP A 128 -3.35 4.08 20.18
N ASP A 129 -2.85 5.04 20.94
CA ASP A 129 -3.26 6.45 20.95
C ASP A 129 -2.08 7.38 20.61
N GLY A 130 -1.06 6.83 19.98
CA GLY A 130 0.18 7.52 19.63
C GLY A 130 0.74 7.08 18.29
N ALA A 131 2.04 6.79 18.27
CA ALA A 131 2.76 6.43 17.05
C ALA A 131 2.42 5.05 16.52
N ASP A 132 2.32 4.95 15.18
CA ASP A 132 2.33 3.72 14.42
C ASP A 132 3.52 3.70 13.45
N LEU A 133 4.50 2.83 13.73
CA LEU A 133 5.73 2.76 12.97
C LEU A 133 5.52 2.21 11.55
N VAL A 134 4.56 1.30 11.39
CA VAL A 134 4.28 0.64 10.11
C VAL A 134 3.51 1.56 9.18
N GLU A 135 2.46 2.21 9.67
CA GLU A 135 1.71 3.22 8.90
C GLU A 135 2.63 4.36 8.45
N THR A 136 3.50 4.85 9.36
CA THR A 136 4.50 5.88 9.03
C THR A 136 5.50 5.38 7.99
N SER A 137 5.86 4.09 8.00
CA SER A 137 6.72 3.50 6.98
C SER A 137 6.08 3.53 5.59
N LEU A 138 4.80 3.21 5.50
CA LEU A 138 4.05 3.29 4.24
C LEU A 138 3.94 4.74 3.76
N LEU A 139 3.74 5.70 4.68
CA LEU A 139 3.78 7.13 4.35
C LEU A 139 5.11 7.53 3.73
N PHE A 140 6.23 7.22 4.40
CA PHE A 140 7.56 7.58 3.89
C PHE A 140 7.91 6.85 2.60
N GLN A 141 7.44 5.64 2.37
CA GLN A 141 7.61 4.96 1.09
C GLN A 141 7.06 5.82 -0.06
N GLY A 142 5.85 6.38 0.11
CA GLY A 142 5.23 7.25 -0.89
C GLY A 142 5.91 8.61 -1.01
N LEU A 143 6.21 9.27 0.11
CA LEU A 143 6.85 10.58 0.11
C LEU A 143 8.27 10.53 -0.49
N LEU A 144 9.05 9.50 -0.21
CA LEU A 144 10.38 9.32 -0.80
C LEU A 144 10.31 9.07 -2.31
N CYS A 145 9.30 8.33 -2.80
CA CYS A 145 9.03 8.24 -4.24
C CYS A 145 8.72 9.63 -4.83
N ALA A 146 7.93 10.47 -4.13
CA ALA A 146 7.64 11.82 -4.59
C ALA A 146 8.89 12.70 -4.62
N ARG A 147 9.75 12.61 -3.60
CA ARG A 147 11.04 13.30 -3.57
C ARG A 147 11.93 12.93 -4.76
N ALA A 148 11.91 11.67 -5.17
CA ALA A 148 12.66 11.18 -6.31
C ALA A 148 12.03 11.56 -7.66
N TYR A 149 10.71 11.66 -7.73
CA TYR A 149 9.99 11.99 -8.97
C TYR A 149 10.04 13.47 -9.32
N PHE A 150 9.88 14.35 -8.33
CA PHE A 150 9.92 15.81 -8.50
C PHE A 150 11.38 16.29 -8.41
N ASP A 151 12.13 16.10 -9.50
CA ASP A 151 13.58 16.27 -9.58
C ASP A 151 14.04 17.49 -10.35
N ARG A 152 13.11 18.30 -10.90
CA ARG A 152 13.44 19.49 -11.68
C ARG A 152 14.09 20.58 -10.81
N ASP A 153 14.98 21.34 -11.44
CA ASP A 153 15.63 22.50 -10.79
C ASP A 153 14.71 23.73 -10.87
N VAL A 154 13.59 23.65 -10.13
CA VAL A 154 12.62 24.75 -9.95
C VAL A 154 12.28 24.89 -8.46
N PRO A 155 11.99 26.12 -7.98
CA PRO A 155 11.81 26.37 -6.54
C PRO A 155 10.74 25.53 -5.88
N GLU A 156 9.63 25.23 -6.57
CA GLU A 156 8.51 24.48 -6.04
C GLU A 156 8.90 23.03 -5.74
N GLU A 157 9.63 22.39 -6.66
CA GLU A 157 10.09 21.03 -6.49
C GLU A 157 11.25 20.93 -5.50
N ALA A 158 12.14 21.94 -5.47
CA ALA A 158 13.20 22.02 -4.47
C ALA A 158 12.61 22.09 -3.05
N ARG A 159 11.61 22.95 -2.81
CA ARG A 159 10.90 23.03 -1.52
C ARG A 159 10.26 21.71 -1.13
N LEU A 160 9.61 21.02 -2.07
CA LEU A 160 9.02 19.71 -1.81
C LEU A 160 10.08 18.71 -1.37
N ARG A 161 11.21 18.62 -2.08
CA ARG A 161 12.32 17.71 -1.72
C ARG A 161 12.93 18.04 -0.36
N GLU A 162 13.12 19.30 -0.06
CA GLU A 162 13.65 19.76 1.24
C GLU A 162 12.71 19.41 2.38
N HIS A 163 11.41 19.65 2.23
CA HIS A 163 10.39 19.36 3.23
C HIS A 163 10.28 17.87 3.51
N ILE A 164 10.20 17.03 2.46
CA ILE A 164 10.20 15.57 2.64
C ILE A 164 11.48 15.09 3.30
N THR A 165 12.63 15.65 2.91
CA THR A 165 13.93 15.30 3.51
C THR A 165 13.99 15.67 4.98
N TRP A 166 13.42 16.79 5.37
CA TRP A 166 13.35 17.21 6.76
C TRP A 166 12.49 16.24 7.58
N LEU A 167 11.24 15.96 7.16
CA LEU A 167 10.36 14.99 7.83
C LEU A 167 11.04 13.62 7.97
N TRP A 168 11.68 13.15 6.90
CA TRP A 168 12.40 11.88 6.89
C TRP A 168 13.56 11.82 7.90
N ARG A 169 14.28 12.91 8.07
CA ARG A 169 15.42 12.99 9.00
C ARG A 169 15.02 13.06 10.46
N GLU A 170 13.83 13.57 10.75
CA GLU A 170 13.30 13.67 12.13
C GLU A 170 12.67 12.36 12.62
N ALA A 171 12.53 11.34 11.76
CA ALA A 171 12.00 10.03 12.13
C ALA A 171 13.01 9.24 12.97
N GLU A 172 12.76 9.07 14.26
CA GLU A 172 13.64 8.42 15.24
C GLU A 172 13.45 6.89 15.26
N TRP A 173 13.78 6.21 14.17
CA TRP A 173 13.62 4.76 14.00
C TRP A 173 14.24 3.94 15.15
N ASN A 174 15.41 4.33 15.63
CA ASN A 174 16.11 3.65 16.71
C ASN A 174 15.41 3.79 18.08
N TRP A 175 14.54 4.80 18.28
CA TRP A 175 13.70 4.91 19.46
C TRP A 175 12.83 3.66 19.64
N TYR A 176 12.30 3.14 18.54
CA TYR A 176 11.39 1.98 18.52
C TYR A 176 12.09 0.64 18.75
N THR A 177 13.39 0.65 19.03
CA THR A 177 14.10 -0.50 19.60
C THR A 177 14.05 -0.55 21.13
N GLN A 178 13.36 0.37 21.79
CA GLN A 178 13.25 0.44 23.26
C GLN A 178 14.62 0.39 23.98
N GLY A 179 15.55 1.24 23.53
CA GLY A 179 16.88 1.33 24.15
C GLY A 179 17.90 0.32 23.64
N GLY A 180 17.73 -0.20 22.43
CA GLY A 180 18.71 -1.05 21.74
C GLY A 180 18.33 -2.54 21.69
N ARG A 181 17.06 -2.89 21.85
CA ARG A 181 16.57 -4.24 21.51
C ARG A 181 16.85 -4.49 20.03
N LYS A 182 17.12 -5.74 19.68
CA LYS A 182 17.37 -6.15 18.30
C LYS A 182 16.07 -6.43 17.53
N VAL A 183 15.06 -5.59 17.75
CA VAL A 183 13.75 -5.67 17.11
C VAL A 183 13.09 -4.30 17.16
N LEU A 184 12.27 -3.99 16.16
CA LEU A 184 11.41 -2.81 16.17
C LEU A 184 10.08 -3.13 16.85
N THR A 185 9.54 -2.14 17.56
CA THR A 185 8.20 -2.20 18.18
C THR A 185 7.23 -1.35 17.35
N TRP A 186 6.04 -1.86 17.11
CA TRP A 186 5.05 -1.28 16.20
C TRP A 186 4.48 0.05 16.71
N HIS A 187 4.09 0.07 18.00
CA HIS A 187 3.33 1.17 18.57
C HIS A 187 4.06 1.82 19.75
N TRP A 188 3.88 3.11 19.90
CA TRP A 188 4.23 3.84 21.10
C TRP A 188 3.10 4.80 21.51
N SER A 189 2.73 4.80 22.78
CA SER A 189 1.65 5.61 23.34
C SER A 189 2.23 6.72 24.23
N PRO A 190 1.79 7.97 24.09
CA PRO A 190 2.22 9.06 24.99
C PRO A 190 1.79 8.84 26.45
N THR A 191 0.74 8.05 26.67
CA THR A 191 0.19 7.76 28.00
C THR A 191 0.62 6.41 28.56
N ASN A 192 0.90 5.43 27.68
CA ASN A 192 1.19 4.06 28.08
C ASN A 192 2.58 3.56 27.66
N GLY A 193 3.40 4.41 26.97
CA GLY A 193 4.70 4.02 26.44
C GLY A 193 4.60 2.84 25.48
N PHE A 194 5.46 1.85 25.64
CA PHE A 194 5.47 0.61 24.85
C PHE A 194 4.58 -0.51 25.44
N ALA A 195 3.47 -0.19 26.11
CA ALA A 195 2.64 -1.17 26.84
C ALA A 195 1.94 -2.21 25.95
N LEU A 196 1.83 -1.99 24.63
CA LEU A 196 1.41 -3.03 23.69
C LEU A 196 2.52 -4.04 23.40
N ASP A 197 3.77 -3.60 23.47
CA ASP A 197 4.99 -4.36 23.17
C ASP A 197 4.88 -5.29 21.96
N HIS A 198 4.20 -4.82 20.92
CA HIS A 198 4.01 -5.57 19.68
C HIS A 198 5.29 -5.49 18.85
N GLU A 199 6.11 -6.52 18.94
CA GLU A 199 7.33 -6.61 18.15
C GLU A 199 7.02 -6.90 16.68
N ILE A 200 7.69 -6.18 15.77
CA ILE A 200 7.59 -6.41 14.32
C ILE A 200 8.51 -7.58 13.97
N ARG A 201 7.97 -8.78 13.92
CA ARG A 201 8.70 -10.03 13.66
C ARG A 201 8.02 -10.89 12.61
N GLY A 202 8.84 -11.57 11.83
CA GLY A 202 8.36 -12.54 10.84
C GLY A 202 7.86 -11.87 9.56
N TRP A 203 7.57 -12.70 8.57
CA TRP A 203 7.13 -12.25 7.27
C TRP A 203 5.72 -11.64 7.34
N SER A 204 5.62 -10.39 6.95
CA SER A 204 4.39 -9.60 6.83
C SER A 204 4.64 -8.42 5.88
N GLU A 205 3.76 -7.44 5.86
CA GLU A 205 3.89 -6.18 5.12
C GLU A 205 5.05 -5.29 5.57
N CYS A 206 5.65 -5.58 6.72
CA CYS A 206 6.57 -4.67 7.43
C CYS A 206 8.02 -4.72 6.94
N LEU A 207 8.35 -5.40 5.83
CA LEU A 207 9.72 -5.35 5.27
C LEU A 207 10.16 -3.90 5.01
N ILE A 208 9.27 -3.07 4.49
CA ILE A 208 9.53 -1.64 4.24
C ILE A 208 9.95 -0.90 5.50
N THR A 209 9.37 -1.24 6.66
CA THR A 209 9.71 -0.61 7.95
C THR A 209 11.17 -0.83 8.31
N TYR A 210 11.66 -2.06 8.17
CA TYR A 210 13.08 -2.35 8.40
C TYR A 210 13.99 -1.71 7.36
N VAL A 211 13.62 -1.75 6.08
CA VAL A 211 14.40 -1.09 5.02
C VAL A 211 14.55 0.39 5.31
N LEU A 212 13.47 1.09 5.65
CA LEU A 212 13.51 2.51 6.00
C LEU A 212 14.32 2.76 7.28
N ALA A 213 14.10 1.98 8.33
CA ALA A 213 14.84 2.09 9.57
C ALA A 213 16.36 1.87 9.37
N GLY A 214 16.76 0.95 8.49
CA GLY A 214 18.16 0.74 8.11
C GLY A 214 18.73 1.85 7.25
N SER A 215 17.89 2.57 6.51
CA SER A 215 18.24 3.62 5.55
C SER A 215 18.37 5.02 6.16
N SER A 216 17.91 5.22 7.40
CA SER A 216 17.99 6.51 8.07
C SER A 216 19.44 6.98 8.20
N SER A 217 19.70 8.27 7.89
CA SER A 217 21.04 8.86 8.03
C SER A 217 21.35 9.30 9.45
N ARG A 218 20.33 9.47 10.33
CA ARG A 218 20.49 9.99 11.70
C ARG A 218 20.12 8.96 12.76
N HIS A 219 19.09 8.18 12.53
CA HIS A 219 18.44 7.31 13.51
C HIS A 219 18.36 5.86 13.03
N ALA A 220 19.36 5.40 12.27
CA ALA A 220 19.36 4.06 11.71
C ALA A 220 19.47 2.97 12.79
N VAL A 221 18.76 1.88 12.57
CA VAL A 221 18.92 0.65 13.36
C VAL A 221 20.10 -0.18 12.87
N ALA A 222 20.65 -1.02 13.75
CA ALA A 222 21.72 -1.95 13.42
C ALA A 222 21.22 -3.12 12.55
N ALA A 223 22.13 -3.80 11.84
CA ALA A 223 21.76 -4.93 10.97
C ALA A 223 21.16 -6.10 11.76
N GLU A 224 21.56 -6.25 13.01
CA GLU A 224 21.03 -7.26 13.94
C GLU A 224 19.52 -7.11 14.15
N ALA A 225 18.97 -5.89 14.09
CA ALA A 225 17.52 -5.68 14.18
C ALA A 225 16.77 -6.37 13.02
N TYR A 226 17.36 -6.36 11.83
CA TYR A 226 16.82 -7.09 10.68
C TYR A 226 16.97 -8.60 10.85
N HIS A 227 18.17 -9.08 11.14
CA HIS A 227 18.46 -10.52 11.14
C HIS A 227 17.90 -11.26 12.36
N GLU A 228 18.00 -10.68 13.56
CA GLU A 228 17.54 -11.32 14.79
C GLU A 228 16.08 -10.91 15.14
N GLY A 229 15.70 -9.67 14.80
CA GLY A 229 14.34 -9.15 15.01
C GLY A 229 13.39 -9.61 13.93
N TRP A 230 13.46 -9.03 12.74
CA TRP A 230 12.58 -9.34 11.62
C TRP A 230 12.66 -10.79 11.18
N ALA A 231 13.85 -11.26 10.78
CA ALA A 231 14.05 -12.62 10.27
C ALA A 231 14.06 -13.69 11.37
N MET A 232 14.01 -13.28 12.65
CA MET A 232 13.98 -14.20 13.82
C MET A 232 15.09 -15.25 13.77
N GLY A 233 16.30 -14.88 13.30
CA GLY A 233 17.40 -15.82 13.11
C GLY A 233 17.05 -16.96 12.14
N ARG A 234 16.24 -16.74 11.11
CA ARG A 234 15.70 -17.65 10.10
C ARG A 234 14.32 -18.32 10.45
N ASN A 235 13.76 -18.09 11.62
CA ASN A 235 12.49 -18.75 12.01
C ASN A 235 11.26 -18.29 11.22
N PHE A 236 11.38 -17.25 10.37
CA PHE A 236 10.31 -16.81 9.44
C PHE A 236 10.34 -17.58 8.11
N ILE A 237 11.32 -18.47 7.89
CA ILE A 237 11.40 -19.31 6.69
C ILE A 237 10.29 -20.37 6.79
N ASN A 238 9.49 -20.48 5.72
CA ASN A 238 8.46 -21.50 5.62
C ASN A 238 9.00 -22.77 4.96
N GLY A 239 9.44 -22.69 3.71
CA GLY A 239 10.02 -23.80 2.95
C GLY A 239 9.05 -24.95 2.61
N ARG A 240 7.76 -24.85 2.97
CA ARG A 240 6.74 -25.85 2.66
C ARG A 240 6.11 -25.58 1.29
N SER A 241 5.51 -26.63 0.71
CA SER A 241 4.74 -26.51 -0.52
C SER A 241 3.24 -26.49 -0.25
N TYR A 242 2.55 -25.57 -0.92
CA TYR A 242 1.10 -25.41 -0.92
C TYR A 242 0.63 -25.38 -2.37
N GLU A 243 -0.40 -26.14 -2.71
CA GLU A 243 -0.88 -26.30 -4.10
C GLU A 243 0.26 -26.63 -5.10
N GLY A 244 1.27 -27.38 -4.65
CA GLY A 244 2.44 -27.75 -5.47
C GLY A 244 3.51 -26.66 -5.61
N LEU A 245 3.35 -25.50 -4.95
CA LEU A 245 4.27 -24.38 -5.00
C LEU A 245 4.98 -24.21 -3.65
N GLU A 246 6.31 -24.15 -3.66
CA GLU A 246 7.09 -23.88 -2.47
C GLU A 246 6.92 -22.41 -2.02
N LEU A 247 6.59 -22.19 -0.75
CA LEU A 247 6.52 -20.89 -0.13
C LEU A 247 7.81 -20.65 0.68
N PRO A 248 8.69 -19.71 0.25
CA PRO A 248 9.95 -19.49 0.95
C PRO A 248 9.78 -18.95 2.38
N LEU A 249 8.92 -17.97 2.58
CA LEU A 249 8.77 -17.23 3.84
C LEU A 249 7.32 -17.19 4.33
N GLY A 250 7.15 -16.97 5.63
CA GLY A 250 5.91 -16.57 6.23
C GLY A 250 5.06 -17.68 6.83
N PRO A 251 3.84 -17.36 7.24
CA PRO A 251 2.91 -18.32 7.83
C PRO A 251 2.48 -19.36 6.81
N ALA A 252 1.73 -20.37 7.28
CA ALA A 252 1.12 -21.35 6.40
C ALA A 252 0.29 -20.66 5.32
N TRP A 253 0.37 -21.15 4.07
CA TRP A 253 -0.29 -20.57 2.89
C TRP A 253 0.08 -19.12 2.55
N GLY A 254 0.97 -18.48 3.29
CA GLY A 254 1.46 -17.11 3.05
C GLY A 254 0.73 -16.01 3.84
N GLY A 255 -0.42 -16.30 4.41
CA GLY A 255 -1.27 -15.32 5.07
C GLY A 255 -2.06 -14.45 4.07
N PRO A 256 -2.54 -13.28 4.48
CA PRO A 256 -3.24 -12.32 3.61
C PRO A 256 -2.35 -11.81 2.48
N LEU A 257 -2.91 -11.65 1.29
CA LEU A 257 -2.09 -11.38 0.10
C LEU A 257 -1.47 -9.98 0.07
N PHE A 258 -1.95 -9.03 0.87
CA PHE A 258 -1.32 -7.72 0.98
C PHE A 258 0.14 -7.78 1.48
N PHE A 259 0.57 -8.86 2.12
CA PHE A 259 1.97 -9.10 2.47
C PHE A 259 2.91 -9.11 1.24
N ALA A 260 2.40 -9.51 0.08
CA ALA A 260 3.14 -9.46 -1.18
C ALA A 260 3.05 -8.08 -1.89
N HIS A 261 2.24 -7.13 -1.38
CA HIS A 261 1.98 -5.88 -2.07
C HIS A 261 2.55 -4.65 -1.36
N PHE A 262 2.26 -4.42 -0.08
CA PHE A 262 2.47 -3.13 0.57
C PHE A 262 3.93 -2.67 0.55
N SER A 263 4.86 -3.48 1.02
CA SER A 263 6.30 -3.18 0.93
C SER A 263 6.78 -3.06 -0.52
N PHE A 264 6.17 -3.82 -1.42
CA PHE A 264 6.59 -3.93 -2.82
C PHE A 264 5.88 -2.94 -3.76
N CYS A 265 5.12 -2.00 -3.22
CA CYS A 265 4.72 -0.82 -3.99
C CYS A 265 5.93 0.05 -4.35
N GLY A 266 6.94 0.14 -3.48
CA GLY A 266 8.20 0.85 -3.72
C GLY A 266 9.41 -0.06 -3.92
N ILE A 267 9.55 -1.13 -3.13
CA ILE A 267 10.67 -2.07 -3.24
C ILE A 267 10.47 -2.95 -4.48
N ASP A 268 11.41 -2.94 -5.43
CA ASP A 268 11.39 -3.83 -6.60
C ASP A 268 11.83 -5.24 -6.19
N PRO A 269 10.93 -6.24 -6.22
CA PRO A 269 11.30 -7.60 -5.87
C PRO A 269 12.09 -8.34 -6.96
N ARG A 270 12.18 -7.79 -8.18
CA ARG A 270 12.85 -8.44 -9.31
C ARG A 270 14.37 -8.49 -9.10
N GLY A 271 14.89 -9.71 -8.98
CA GLY A 271 16.30 -9.92 -8.65
C GLY A 271 16.70 -9.46 -7.24
N LEU A 272 15.74 -9.15 -6.39
CA LEU A 272 15.98 -8.84 -4.98
C LEU A 272 16.10 -10.12 -4.18
N SER A 273 17.20 -10.30 -3.50
CA SER A 273 17.45 -11.44 -2.61
C SER A 273 18.31 -11.05 -1.42
N ASP A 274 18.26 -11.84 -0.37
CA ASP A 274 19.13 -11.75 0.81
C ASP A 274 19.60 -13.14 1.27
N ALA A 275 19.99 -13.27 2.52
CA ALA A 275 20.41 -14.55 3.12
C ALA A 275 19.23 -15.55 3.29
N TYR A 276 18.01 -15.14 3.09
CA TYR A 276 16.79 -15.90 3.45
C TYR A 276 15.95 -16.29 2.24
N ALA A 277 15.75 -15.41 1.27
CA ALA A 277 14.88 -15.67 0.13
C ALA A 277 15.24 -14.86 -1.13
N ASP A 278 14.72 -15.32 -2.25
CA ASP A 278 14.44 -14.55 -3.44
C ASP A 278 13.02 -13.97 -3.33
N TYR A 279 12.90 -12.64 -3.31
CA TYR A 279 11.64 -11.95 -3.02
C TYR A 279 10.68 -11.95 -4.20
N TRP A 280 11.20 -12.05 -5.44
CA TRP A 280 10.35 -12.26 -6.60
C TRP A 280 9.66 -13.62 -6.55
N ARG A 281 10.43 -14.68 -6.27
CA ARG A 281 9.91 -16.03 -6.09
C ARG A 281 8.91 -16.09 -4.93
N GLN A 282 9.21 -15.43 -3.81
CA GLN A 282 8.32 -15.34 -2.66
C GLN A 282 6.95 -14.79 -3.04
N ASN A 283 6.93 -13.61 -3.70
CA ASN A 283 5.68 -12.91 -3.99
C ASN A 283 4.88 -13.59 -5.11
N VAL A 284 5.56 -14.10 -6.14
CA VAL A 284 4.91 -14.89 -7.21
C VAL A 284 4.28 -16.15 -6.64
N ASN A 285 5.00 -16.89 -5.81
CA ASN A 285 4.50 -18.14 -5.25
C ASN A 285 3.36 -17.89 -4.25
N HIS A 286 3.48 -16.88 -3.38
CA HIS A 286 2.39 -16.50 -2.47
C HIS A 286 1.10 -16.12 -3.25
N THR A 287 1.24 -15.31 -4.31
CA THR A 287 0.11 -14.93 -5.17
C THR A 287 -0.53 -16.16 -5.83
N ARG A 288 0.28 -17.04 -6.40
CA ARG A 288 -0.22 -18.24 -7.07
C ARG A 288 -0.81 -19.28 -6.11
N ILE A 289 -0.30 -19.38 -4.88
CA ILE A 289 -0.89 -20.20 -3.83
C ILE A 289 -2.29 -19.68 -3.47
N ASN A 290 -2.44 -18.36 -3.28
CA ASN A 290 -3.74 -17.74 -3.01
C ASN A 290 -4.74 -17.98 -4.15
N TYR A 291 -4.30 -17.80 -5.40
CA TYR A 291 -5.09 -18.12 -6.59
C TYR A 291 -5.51 -19.60 -6.65
N ALA A 292 -4.54 -20.52 -6.51
CA ALA A 292 -4.79 -21.95 -6.61
C ALA A 292 -5.73 -22.45 -5.50
N TYR A 293 -5.62 -21.87 -4.30
CA TYR A 293 -6.55 -22.16 -3.20
C TYR A 293 -7.98 -21.76 -3.57
N CYS A 294 -8.20 -20.53 -4.09
CA CYS A 294 -9.51 -20.10 -4.53
C CYS A 294 -10.04 -20.95 -5.70
N LEU A 295 -9.16 -21.35 -6.62
CA LEU A 295 -9.52 -22.25 -7.73
C LEU A 295 -9.96 -23.63 -7.23
N ARG A 296 -9.22 -24.22 -6.27
CA ARG A 296 -9.58 -25.49 -5.63
C ARG A 296 -10.86 -25.39 -4.82
N ASN A 297 -11.11 -24.23 -4.23
CA ASN A 297 -12.32 -23.88 -3.46
C ASN A 297 -12.73 -24.98 -2.46
N PRO A 298 -11.95 -25.25 -1.41
CA PRO A 298 -12.17 -26.40 -0.53
C PRO A 298 -13.48 -26.30 0.25
N HIS A 299 -13.98 -25.09 0.48
CA HIS A 299 -15.24 -24.83 1.17
C HIS A 299 -16.45 -24.74 0.23
N ARG A 300 -16.24 -24.84 -1.09
CA ARG A 300 -17.28 -24.77 -2.13
C ARG A 300 -18.06 -23.46 -2.08
N TYR A 301 -17.40 -22.34 -1.78
CA TYR A 301 -18.04 -21.03 -1.80
C TYR A 301 -18.48 -20.66 -3.22
N LYS A 302 -19.72 -20.19 -3.32
CA LYS A 302 -20.23 -19.64 -4.58
C LYS A 302 -19.37 -18.47 -5.05
N GLY A 303 -19.06 -18.43 -6.33
CA GLY A 303 -18.27 -17.38 -6.96
C GLY A 303 -16.78 -17.69 -7.08
N TYR A 304 -16.18 -18.42 -6.15
CA TYR A 304 -14.75 -18.76 -6.22
C TYR A 304 -14.42 -19.58 -7.47
N GLY A 305 -13.34 -19.23 -8.16
CA GLY A 305 -12.93 -19.93 -9.37
C GLY A 305 -11.80 -19.21 -10.12
N PRO A 306 -11.52 -19.60 -11.37
CA PRO A 306 -10.37 -19.10 -12.13
C PRO A 306 -10.42 -17.58 -12.40
N ASN A 307 -11.61 -17.00 -12.41
CA ASN A 307 -11.82 -15.58 -12.65
C ASN A 307 -12.26 -14.80 -11.40
N CYS A 308 -12.35 -15.47 -10.24
CA CYS A 308 -12.82 -14.86 -8.99
C CYS A 308 -12.00 -15.39 -7.82
N TRP A 309 -11.00 -14.63 -7.44
CA TRP A 309 -10.03 -14.97 -6.41
C TRP A 309 -9.45 -13.72 -5.74
N GLY A 310 -8.77 -13.91 -4.62
CA GLY A 310 -8.07 -12.87 -3.92
C GLY A 310 -8.49 -12.75 -2.46
N LEU A 311 -7.75 -13.43 -1.56
CA LEU A 311 -7.93 -13.36 -0.11
C LEU A 311 -6.90 -12.39 0.48
N SER A 312 -7.40 -11.31 1.07
CA SER A 312 -6.59 -10.30 1.74
C SER A 312 -7.39 -9.66 2.87
N ALA A 313 -6.75 -8.79 3.68
CA ALA A 313 -7.49 -8.03 4.66
C ALA A 313 -8.52 -7.11 4.00
N GLY A 314 -9.69 -6.99 4.60
CA GLY A 314 -10.77 -6.17 4.09
C GLY A 314 -12.08 -6.37 4.84
N ASP A 315 -13.11 -5.62 4.44
CA ASP A 315 -14.43 -5.75 5.01
C ASP A 315 -15.05 -7.12 4.68
N SER A 316 -15.81 -7.66 5.60
CA SER A 316 -16.58 -8.90 5.44
C SER A 316 -17.98 -8.77 6.05
N VAL A 317 -18.77 -9.82 5.93
CA VAL A 317 -20.13 -9.88 6.50
C VAL A 317 -20.13 -9.60 8.01
N GLY A 318 -19.07 -10.01 8.71
CA GLY A 318 -18.94 -9.85 10.17
C GLY A 318 -18.09 -8.64 10.62
N GLY A 319 -17.66 -7.77 9.69
CA GLY A 319 -16.74 -6.68 9.96
C GLY A 319 -15.40 -6.85 9.24
N TYR A 320 -14.41 -6.03 9.55
CA TYR A 320 -13.08 -6.11 8.95
C TYR A 320 -12.34 -7.36 9.44
N ALA A 321 -11.71 -8.09 8.52
CA ALA A 321 -10.92 -9.29 8.84
C ALA A 321 -9.73 -9.47 7.89
N ALA A 322 -8.68 -10.13 8.39
CA ALA A 322 -7.53 -10.53 7.59
C ALA A 322 -7.80 -11.89 6.95
N HIS A 323 -8.37 -11.88 5.73
CA HIS A 323 -8.69 -13.11 5.01
C HIS A 323 -7.42 -13.74 4.42
N SER A 324 -7.34 -15.06 4.52
CA SER A 324 -6.28 -15.89 3.95
C SER A 324 -6.82 -17.33 3.81
N PRO A 325 -6.08 -18.26 3.17
CA PRO A 325 -6.49 -19.67 3.16
C PRO A 325 -6.73 -20.30 4.55
N GLU A 326 -6.06 -19.80 5.61
CA GLU A 326 -6.30 -20.24 6.99
C GLU A 326 -7.46 -19.49 7.68
N ASN A 327 -7.92 -18.38 7.12
CA ASN A 327 -9.04 -17.59 7.62
C ASN A 327 -9.95 -17.19 6.46
N ASP A 328 -10.49 -18.18 5.77
CA ASP A 328 -11.36 -18.01 4.62
C ASP A 328 -12.82 -17.87 5.05
N LEU A 329 -13.39 -16.69 4.86
CA LEU A 329 -14.75 -16.34 5.23
C LEU A 329 -15.71 -16.30 4.03
N GLY A 330 -15.30 -16.84 2.87
CA GLY A 330 -16.09 -16.80 1.64
C GLY A 330 -16.21 -15.39 1.05
N VAL A 331 -15.22 -14.53 1.28
CA VAL A 331 -15.16 -13.15 0.82
C VAL A 331 -13.97 -12.95 -0.10
N ILE A 332 -14.20 -12.30 -1.24
CA ILE A 332 -13.16 -11.86 -2.17
C ILE A 332 -12.90 -10.38 -1.96
N THR A 333 -11.63 -10.03 -1.84
CA THR A 333 -11.13 -8.65 -1.81
C THR A 333 -10.57 -8.31 -3.19
N PRO A 334 -11.24 -7.47 -4.01
CA PRO A 334 -10.78 -7.17 -5.37
C PRO A 334 -9.35 -6.64 -5.42
N ALA A 335 -8.93 -5.85 -4.42
CA ALA A 335 -7.58 -5.32 -4.31
C ALA A 335 -6.51 -6.43 -4.32
N ALA A 336 -6.77 -7.61 -3.77
CA ALA A 336 -5.83 -8.71 -3.74
C ALA A 336 -5.44 -9.19 -5.14
N ALA A 337 -6.42 -9.47 -6.01
CA ALA A 337 -6.17 -9.86 -7.39
C ALA A 337 -5.58 -8.71 -8.22
N LEU A 338 -6.11 -7.49 -8.06
CA LEU A 338 -5.73 -6.34 -8.88
C LEU A 338 -4.34 -5.77 -8.53
N SER A 339 -3.88 -5.91 -7.29
CA SER A 339 -2.52 -5.55 -6.91
C SER A 339 -1.50 -6.63 -7.31
N SER A 340 -1.97 -7.77 -7.82
CA SER A 340 -1.12 -8.92 -8.20
C SER A 340 -0.71 -8.93 -9.68
N PHE A 341 -1.02 -7.89 -10.46
CA PHE A 341 -0.69 -7.85 -11.90
C PHE A 341 0.77 -8.13 -12.21
N ALA A 342 1.69 -7.67 -11.38
CA ALA A 342 3.11 -7.92 -11.57
C ALA A 342 3.49 -9.40 -11.39
N TYR A 343 2.75 -10.16 -10.58
CA TYR A 343 3.07 -11.54 -10.17
C TYR A 343 2.28 -12.60 -10.92
N ALA A 344 1.04 -12.28 -11.32
CA ALA A 344 0.11 -13.19 -11.97
C ALA A 344 -0.76 -12.43 -13.00
N PRO A 345 -0.16 -11.88 -14.10
CA PRO A 345 -0.86 -10.95 -14.97
C PRO A 345 -2.06 -11.56 -15.71
N GLN A 346 -2.00 -12.83 -16.07
CA GLN A 346 -3.09 -13.50 -16.78
C GLN A 346 -4.29 -13.74 -15.86
N GLU A 347 -4.04 -14.24 -14.67
CA GLU A 347 -5.02 -14.52 -13.64
C GLU A 347 -5.65 -13.22 -13.10
N ALA A 348 -4.83 -12.18 -12.89
CA ALA A 348 -5.30 -10.86 -12.49
C ALA A 348 -6.18 -10.19 -13.56
N MET A 349 -5.82 -10.33 -14.85
CA MET A 349 -6.64 -9.81 -15.95
C MET A 349 -7.96 -10.57 -16.09
N ALA A 350 -7.96 -11.87 -15.91
CA ALA A 350 -9.18 -12.67 -15.91
C ALA A 350 -10.13 -12.25 -14.77
N ALA A 351 -9.58 -12.05 -13.57
CA ALA A 351 -10.34 -11.53 -12.43
C ALA A 351 -10.86 -10.11 -12.68
N LEU A 352 -10.02 -9.21 -13.18
CA LEU A 352 -10.41 -7.85 -13.51
C LEU A 352 -11.61 -7.82 -14.49
N ARG A 353 -11.57 -8.63 -15.54
CA ARG A 353 -12.67 -8.72 -16.49
C ARG A 353 -13.95 -9.21 -15.84
N HIS A 354 -13.87 -10.28 -15.08
CA HIS A 354 -15.02 -10.81 -14.35
C HIS A 354 -15.61 -9.77 -13.38
N PHE A 355 -14.76 -9.11 -12.60
CA PHE A 355 -15.20 -8.07 -11.67
C PHE A 355 -15.85 -6.88 -12.38
N TYR A 356 -15.34 -6.48 -13.54
CA TYR A 356 -15.86 -5.33 -14.27
C TYR A 356 -17.04 -5.68 -15.16
N GLU A 357 -16.91 -6.75 -15.99
CA GLU A 357 -17.89 -7.11 -17.02
C GLU A 357 -19.12 -7.81 -16.40
N ASP A 358 -18.90 -8.74 -15.44
CA ASP A 358 -19.97 -9.58 -14.89
C ASP A 358 -20.55 -9.05 -13.56
N LEU A 359 -19.69 -8.57 -12.66
CA LEU A 359 -20.10 -8.11 -11.32
C LEU A 359 -20.15 -6.59 -11.18
N GLY A 360 -19.79 -5.83 -12.20
CA GLY A 360 -19.60 -4.39 -12.09
C GLY A 360 -20.84 -3.62 -11.63
N ASP A 361 -22.05 -4.09 -11.88
CA ASP A 361 -23.29 -3.46 -11.35
C ASP A 361 -23.34 -3.49 -9.82
N ARG A 362 -22.69 -4.47 -9.20
CA ARG A 362 -22.69 -4.69 -7.75
C ARG A 362 -21.46 -4.10 -7.06
N ILE A 363 -20.27 -4.20 -7.68
CA ILE A 363 -19.00 -3.89 -7.01
C ILE A 363 -18.22 -2.72 -7.62
N TRP A 364 -18.62 -2.17 -8.76
CA TRP A 364 -17.98 -1.01 -9.38
C TRP A 364 -18.70 0.29 -9.07
N GLY A 365 -17.96 1.35 -8.73
CA GLY A 365 -18.55 2.64 -8.40
C GLY A 365 -17.62 3.83 -8.53
N ARG A 366 -17.86 4.84 -7.69
CA ARG A 366 -17.20 6.17 -7.77
C ARG A 366 -15.68 6.09 -7.75
N PHE A 367 -15.10 5.18 -6.97
CA PHE A 367 -13.66 5.04 -6.76
C PHE A 367 -13.12 3.67 -7.23
N GLY A 368 -13.76 3.05 -8.21
CA GLY A 368 -13.40 1.73 -8.70
C GLY A 368 -14.15 0.62 -7.98
N PHE A 369 -13.48 -0.46 -7.63
CA PHE A 369 -14.07 -1.60 -6.95
C PHE A 369 -14.23 -1.34 -5.45
N VAL A 370 -15.34 -1.80 -4.89
CA VAL A 370 -15.60 -1.79 -3.43
C VAL A 370 -14.61 -2.70 -2.70
N GLU A 371 -14.55 -2.57 -1.38
CA GLU A 371 -13.56 -3.24 -0.54
C GLU A 371 -13.64 -4.77 -0.60
N GLY A 372 -14.83 -5.34 -0.58
CA GLY A 372 -15.00 -6.78 -0.62
C GLY A 372 -16.38 -7.20 -1.09
N PHE A 373 -16.52 -8.47 -1.45
CA PHE A 373 -17.82 -9.06 -1.77
C PHE A 373 -17.84 -10.57 -1.51
N SER A 374 -19.04 -11.11 -1.34
CA SER A 374 -19.30 -12.53 -1.21
C SER A 374 -20.55 -12.92 -1.97
N GLU A 375 -20.42 -13.67 -3.04
CA GLU A 375 -21.58 -14.25 -3.73
C GLU A 375 -22.26 -15.35 -2.91
N GLN A 376 -21.50 -16.00 -2.00
CA GLN A 376 -22.04 -17.00 -1.08
C GLN A 376 -23.05 -16.40 -0.12
N HIS A 377 -22.81 -15.18 0.36
CA HIS A 377 -23.64 -14.49 1.34
C HIS A 377 -24.52 -13.41 0.70
N ASP A 378 -24.51 -13.27 -0.64
CA ASP A 378 -25.12 -12.16 -1.39
C ASP A 378 -24.78 -10.78 -0.76
N TRP A 379 -23.53 -10.61 -0.34
CA TRP A 379 -23.03 -9.44 0.35
C TRP A 379 -22.00 -8.69 -0.50
N TYR A 380 -22.11 -7.37 -0.54
CA TYR A 380 -21.25 -6.46 -1.30
C TYR A 380 -20.96 -5.24 -0.42
N ALA A 381 -19.70 -4.96 -0.14
CA ALA A 381 -19.32 -3.83 0.68
C ALA A 381 -19.86 -2.51 0.12
N ASP A 382 -20.32 -1.63 1.02
CA ASP A 382 -20.71 -0.26 0.67
C ASP A 382 -19.57 0.73 1.02
N SER A 383 -18.34 0.28 0.91
CA SER A 383 -17.13 1.00 1.32
C SER A 383 -15.99 0.83 0.33
N TYR A 384 -15.09 1.81 0.35
CA TYR A 384 -13.73 1.77 -0.18
C TYR A 384 -12.78 2.02 0.99
N VAL A 385 -11.68 1.31 1.09
CA VAL A 385 -10.68 1.48 2.15
C VAL A 385 -9.35 1.92 1.53
N GLY A 386 -8.80 3.03 2.01
CA GLY A 386 -7.68 3.70 1.37
C GLY A 386 -6.43 2.82 1.25
N ILE A 387 -6.14 2.05 2.30
CA ILE A 387 -4.98 1.15 2.32
C ILE A 387 -5.06 0.04 1.25
N SER A 388 -6.27 -0.36 0.86
CA SER A 388 -6.51 -1.37 -0.19
C SER A 388 -6.55 -0.76 -1.59
N GLN A 389 -7.04 0.48 -1.73
CA GLN A 389 -7.13 1.16 -3.04
C GLN A 389 -5.75 1.56 -3.59
N GLY A 390 -4.82 1.93 -2.72
CA GLY A 390 -3.50 2.40 -3.13
C GLY A 390 -2.66 1.39 -3.89
N PRO A 391 -2.48 0.17 -3.39
CA PRO A 391 -1.75 -0.89 -4.08
C PRO A 391 -2.32 -1.24 -5.46
N ILE A 392 -3.62 -1.09 -5.71
CA ILE A 392 -4.20 -1.27 -7.05
C ILE A 392 -3.52 -0.30 -8.03
N VAL A 393 -3.47 0.99 -7.68
CA VAL A 393 -2.86 2.01 -8.55
C VAL A 393 -1.36 1.79 -8.71
N ALA A 394 -0.66 1.55 -7.58
CA ALA A 394 0.79 1.42 -7.54
C ALA A 394 1.29 0.16 -8.26
N MET A 395 0.68 -1.00 -8.00
CA MET A 395 1.15 -2.27 -8.57
C MET A 395 0.74 -2.45 -10.04
N ILE A 396 -0.39 -1.91 -10.48
CA ILE A 396 -0.70 -1.83 -11.91
C ILE A 396 0.34 -0.96 -12.62
N GLU A 397 0.77 0.18 -12.04
CA GLU A 397 1.82 1.00 -12.63
C GLU A 397 3.16 0.28 -12.67
N ASN A 398 3.52 -0.41 -11.60
CA ASN A 398 4.74 -1.20 -11.57
C ASN A 398 4.73 -2.34 -12.60
N TYR A 399 3.59 -3.00 -12.81
CA TYR A 399 3.42 -3.96 -13.92
C TYR A 399 3.61 -3.31 -15.29
N ARG A 400 3.00 -2.13 -15.52
CA ARG A 400 3.01 -1.44 -16.83
C ARG A 400 4.36 -0.82 -17.15
N SER A 401 5.04 -0.21 -16.18
CA SER A 401 6.24 0.59 -16.44
C SER A 401 7.39 0.40 -15.46
N GLY A 402 7.14 -0.14 -14.25
CA GLY A 402 8.12 -0.20 -13.17
C GLY A 402 8.47 1.16 -12.57
N LEU A 403 7.63 2.18 -12.75
CA LEU A 403 7.92 3.56 -12.36
C LEU A 403 8.28 3.69 -10.88
N LEU A 404 7.39 3.26 -9.98
CA LEU A 404 7.59 3.43 -8.55
C LEU A 404 8.77 2.61 -8.04
N TRP A 405 8.99 1.44 -8.58
CA TRP A 405 10.17 0.62 -8.31
C TRP A 405 11.47 1.35 -8.66
N ARG A 406 11.57 1.91 -9.88
CA ARG A 406 12.77 2.67 -10.27
C ARG A 406 13.00 3.88 -9.38
N LEU A 407 11.92 4.63 -9.04
CA LEU A 407 12.03 5.81 -8.18
C LEU A 407 12.55 5.42 -6.79
N PHE A 408 11.90 4.47 -6.13
CA PHE A 408 12.26 4.09 -4.76
C PHE A 408 13.63 3.44 -4.66
N MET A 409 13.90 2.46 -5.53
CA MET A 409 15.19 1.73 -5.54
C MET A 409 16.36 2.59 -6.04
N GLY A 410 16.09 3.72 -6.70
CA GLY A 410 17.09 4.70 -7.11
C GLY A 410 17.58 5.62 -5.99
N ILE A 411 16.94 5.61 -4.81
CA ILE A 411 17.26 6.50 -3.70
C ILE A 411 18.54 6.00 -2.99
N PRO A 412 19.60 6.83 -2.90
CA PRO A 412 20.87 6.40 -2.33
C PRO A 412 20.79 5.89 -0.89
N GLU A 413 19.96 6.52 -0.05
CA GLU A 413 19.75 6.10 1.34
C GLU A 413 19.11 4.71 1.41
N ILE A 414 18.13 4.42 0.53
CA ILE A 414 17.47 3.11 0.45
C ILE A 414 18.45 2.04 0.01
N GLN A 415 19.28 2.34 -1.00
CA GLN A 415 20.34 1.43 -1.44
C GLN A 415 21.34 1.13 -0.31
N ALA A 416 21.74 2.14 0.47
CA ALA A 416 22.63 1.96 1.61
C ALA A 416 22.00 1.07 2.69
N GLY A 417 20.71 1.27 3.02
CA GLY A 417 19.96 0.44 3.97
C GLY A 417 19.85 -1.01 3.52
N LEU A 418 19.52 -1.23 2.26
CA LEU A 418 19.44 -2.58 1.67
C LEU A 418 20.81 -3.29 1.72
N ARG A 419 21.90 -2.61 1.32
CA ARG A 419 23.27 -3.18 1.43
C ARG A 419 23.64 -3.52 2.86
N LYS A 420 23.26 -2.66 3.83
CA LYS A 420 23.52 -2.87 5.26
C LYS A 420 22.89 -4.17 5.77
N PHE A 421 21.74 -4.56 5.25
CA PHE A 421 21.05 -5.80 5.60
C PHE A 421 21.44 -6.99 4.72
N GLY A 422 22.42 -6.82 3.83
CA GLY A 422 22.94 -7.89 2.98
C GLY A 422 22.06 -8.22 1.77
N PHE A 423 21.17 -7.32 1.38
CA PHE A 423 20.39 -7.50 0.15
C PHE A 423 21.26 -7.39 -1.10
N ARG A 424 20.85 -8.12 -2.11
CA ARG A 424 21.36 -8.06 -3.49
C ARG A 424 20.21 -7.70 -4.42
N SER A 425 20.48 -6.81 -5.37
CA SER A 425 19.51 -6.39 -6.39
C SER A 425 20.24 -5.78 -7.57
N PRO A 426 19.70 -5.83 -8.80
CA PRO A 426 20.22 -5.07 -9.94
C PRO A 426 20.33 -3.55 -9.69
N HIS A 427 19.51 -3.01 -8.80
CA HIS A 427 19.55 -1.60 -8.40
C HIS A 427 20.69 -1.26 -7.43
N LEU A 428 21.42 -2.25 -6.90
CA LEU A 428 22.49 -2.08 -5.93
C LEU A 428 23.90 -2.25 -6.54
N ALA A 429 23.97 -2.40 -7.86
CA ALA A 429 25.22 -2.60 -8.59
C ALA A 429 26.10 -1.35 -8.57
#